data_e4ec5c44f04b0893dad4e0a850a453b1
#
_entry.id   e4ec5c44f04b0893dad4e0a850a453b1
#
_cell.length_a   1.000
_cell.length_b   1.000
_cell.length_c   1.000
_cell.angle_alpha   90.00
_cell.angle_beta   90.00
_cell.angle_gamma   90.00
#
_symmetry.space_group_name_H-M   'P 1'
#
loop_
_entity.id
_entity.type
_entity.pdbx_description
1 polymer ?
#
loop_
_entity_poly.entity_id
_entity_poly.type
_entity_poly.pdbx_seq_one_letter_code
_entity_poly.pdbx_strand_id
1 'polypeptide(L)'
;MKRTAVATLVAGTIALGTAAVAFAQDVAVETEEDKVSYGIGMMMGEQLKQFGDIDYDMLVAGLRAQKEGEETAITVEEAQAAIMAQQQEAAEAAAAEASAASEQYLEENAAREQVTVTDSGLQYEVLEEGDGPKPSVDDTVSVHYVGTLLDGTEFDSSIARGEPAEFPLKGVIPGWTEGVQLMNVGSKYRFVIPSDLAYGERGAGQAIGPGETLVFEVELLEIKG
;
A
#
# COMPACT_ATOMS: atom_id res chain seq x y z
N MET A 1 -13.47 -78.23 -2.25
CA MET A 1 -12.59 -77.47 -3.15
C MET A 1 -12.03 -76.29 -2.37
N LYS A 2 -10.79 -76.37 -2.04
CA LYS A 2 -10.07 -75.38 -1.20
C LYS A 2 -9.53 -74.26 -2.09
N ARG A 3 -9.86 -73.00 -1.79
CA ARG A 3 -9.23 -71.81 -2.41
C ARG A 3 -8.29 -71.17 -1.40
N THR A 4 -7.03 -71.27 -1.71
CA THR A 4 -5.91 -70.68 -0.98
C THR A 4 -5.81 -69.21 -1.32
N ALA A 5 -5.84 -68.33 -0.33
CA ALA A 5 -5.54 -66.93 -0.48
C ALA A 5 -4.05 -66.69 -0.21
N VAL A 6 -3.37 -66.08 -1.14
CA VAL A 6 -1.97 -65.61 -1.02
C VAL A 6 -2.00 -64.19 -0.57
N ALA A 7 -1.45 -63.91 0.60
CA ALA A 7 -1.26 -62.56 1.10
C ALA A 7 0.15 -62.06 0.65
N THR A 8 0.21 -61.00 -0.15
CA THR A 8 1.43 -60.32 -0.53
C THR A 8 1.62 -59.13 0.39
N LEU A 9 2.67 -59.17 1.18
CA LEU A 9 3.14 -58.08 2.06
C LEU A 9 3.95 -57.12 1.20
N VAL A 10 3.50 -55.87 1.03
CA VAL A 10 4.31 -54.81 0.44
C VAL A 10 4.71 -53.86 1.56
N ALA A 11 6.00 -53.81 1.84
CA ALA A 11 6.61 -52.84 2.72
C ALA A 11 6.73 -51.51 1.97
N GLY A 12 5.99 -50.51 2.37
CA GLY A 12 6.08 -49.15 1.83
C GLY A 12 6.84 -48.24 2.78
N THR A 13 7.93 -47.70 2.28
CA THR A 13 8.75 -46.65 2.91
C THR A 13 7.98 -45.40 3.16
N ILE A 14 8.03 -44.90 4.41
CA ILE A 14 7.46 -43.59 4.80
C ILE A 14 8.40 -42.51 4.29
N ALA A 15 7.98 -41.79 3.24
CA ALA A 15 8.53 -40.50 2.86
C ALA A 15 7.70 -39.40 3.53
N LEU A 16 8.30 -38.68 4.50
CA LEU A 16 7.73 -37.43 5.01
C LEU A 16 7.83 -36.35 3.90
N GLY A 17 6.78 -36.23 3.13
CA GLY A 17 6.57 -35.10 2.26
C GLY A 17 5.60 -34.17 2.95
N THR A 18 6.03 -32.94 3.24
CA THR A 18 5.14 -31.84 3.63
C THR A 18 4.24 -31.53 2.43
N ALA A 19 3.07 -32.16 2.39
CA ALA A 19 2.02 -31.80 1.44
C ALA A 19 1.37 -30.51 1.94
N ALA A 20 1.67 -29.39 1.29
CA ALA A 20 0.78 -28.25 1.29
C ALA A 20 -0.52 -28.73 0.62
N VAL A 21 -1.54 -29.00 1.44
CA VAL A 21 -2.87 -29.38 0.96
C VAL A 21 -3.51 -28.13 0.41
N ALA A 22 -3.41 -27.92 -0.89
CA ALA A 22 -4.26 -26.99 -1.61
C ALA A 22 -5.69 -27.56 -1.54
N PHE A 23 -6.52 -27.01 -0.67
CA PHE A 23 -7.97 -27.19 -0.74
C PHE A 23 -8.52 -26.38 -1.91
N ALA A 24 -8.29 -26.84 -3.14
CA ALA A 24 -9.23 -26.58 -4.20
C ALA A 24 -10.43 -27.47 -3.90
N GLN A 25 -11.44 -26.93 -3.22
CA GLN A 25 -12.74 -27.60 -3.18
C GLN A 25 -13.18 -27.67 -4.65
N ASP A 26 -13.40 -28.90 -5.14
CA ASP A 26 -14.07 -29.18 -6.41
C ASP A 26 -15.53 -28.73 -6.27
N VAL A 27 -15.77 -27.40 -6.33
CA VAL A 27 -17.12 -26.86 -6.37
C VAL A 27 -17.61 -27.00 -7.80
N ALA A 28 -18.51 -27.97 -8.03
CA ALA A 28 -19.14 -28.11 -9.32
C ALA A 28 -20.12 -26.94 -9.56
N VAL A 29 -19.85 -26.12 -10.55
CA VAL A 29 -20.73 -25.03 -10.98
C VAL A 29 -21.42 -25.50 -12.27
N GLU A 30 -22.59 -26.15 -12.11
CA GLU A 30 -23.25 -26.86 -13.23
C GLU A 30 -24.45 -26.08 -13.77
N THR A 31 -25.16 -25.35 -12.92
CA THR A 31 -26.38 -24.62 -13.29
C THR A 31 -26.15 -23.11 -13.39
N GLU A 32 -27.06 -22.38 -14.04
CA GLU A 32 -27.02 -20.92 -14.07
C GLU A 32 -27.19 -20.32 -12.65
N GLU A 33 -27.95 -20.99 -11.78
CA GLU A 33 -28.13 -20.58 -10.38
C GLU A 33 -26.83 -20.73 -9.59
N ASP A 34 -26.07 -21.81 -9.82
CA ASP A 34 -24.74 -21.99 -9.24
C ASP A 34 -23.78 -20.90 -9.68
N LYS A 35 -23.79 -20.57 -10.98
CA LYS A 35 -22.93 -19.49 -11.53
C LYS A 35 -23.23 -18.15 -10.90
N VAL A 36 -24.51 -17.81 -10.71
CA VAL A 36 -24.92 -16.55 -10.08
C VAL A 36 -24.48 -16.54 -8.64
N SER A 37 -24.73 -17.60 -7.88
CA SER A 37 -24.35 -17.69 -6.46
C SER A 37 -22.85 -17.62 -6.25
N TYR A 38 -22.10 -18.39 -7.02
CA TYR A 38 -20.63 -18.39 -6.98
C TYR A 38 -20.06 -17.05 -7.40
N GLY A 39 -20.62 -16.43 -8.46
CA GLY A 39 -20.22 -15.12 -8.95
C GLY A 39 -20.42 -13.99 -7.91
N ILE A 40 -21.54 -14.02 -7.17
CA ILE A 40 -21.77 -13.11 -6.04
C ILE A 40 -20.69 -13.31 -4.97
N GLY A 41 -20.39 -14.57 -4.63
CA GLY A 41 -19.33 -14.90 -3.67
C GLY A 41 -17.96 -14.38 -4.11
N MET A 42 -17.61 -14.52 -5.39
CA MET A 42 -16.35 -13.97 -5.94
C MET A 42 -16.26 -12.45 -5.80
N MET A 43 -17.35 -11.73 -6.16
CA MET A 43 -17.36 -10.26 -6.03
C MET A 43 -17.28 -9.80 -4.57
N MET A 44 -17.95 -10.51 -3.66
CA MET A 44 -17.82 -10.23 -2.22
C MET A 44 -16.42 -10.55 -1.72
N GLY A 45 -15.82 -11.67 -2.13
CA GLY A 45 -14.47 -12.07 -1.75
C GLY A 45 -13.41 -11.01 -2.08
N GLU A 46 -13.54 -10.32 -3.21
CA GLU A 46 -12.66 -9.21 -3.57
C GLU A 46 -12.77 -8.04 -2.58
N GLN A 47 -14.01 -7.71 -2.16
CA GLN A 47 -14.23 -6.65 -1.17
C GLN A 47 -13.79 -7.06 0.24
N LEU A 48 -13.79 -8.35 0.55
CA LEU A 48 -13.40 -8.86 1.87
C LEU A 48 -11.89 -8.86 2.09
N LYS A 49 -11.06 -8.73 1.06
CA LYS A 49 -9.60 -8.67 1.18
C LYS A 49 -9.10 -7.57 2.11
N GLN A 50 -9.84 -6.47 2.22
CA GLN A 50 -9.51 -5.34 3.10
C GLN A 50 -9.66 -5.63 4.60
N PHE A 51 -10.31 -6.73 4.97
CA PHE A 51 -10.62 -7.06 6.37
C PHE A 51 -9.67 -8.08 7.02
N GLY A 52 -8.62 -8.53 6.30
CA GLY A 52 -7.70 -9.55 6.80
C GLY A 52 -8.36 -10.90 6.96
N ASP A 53 -8.05 -11.62 8.05
CA ASP A 53 -8.61 -12.95 8.32
C ASP A 53 -10.09 -12.88 8.71
N ILE A 54 -10.92 -13.60 7.97
CA ILE A 54 -12.37 -13.68 8.16
C ILE A 54 -12.79 -15.12 8.39
N ASP A 55 -13.62 -15.35 9.42
CA ASP A 55 -14.33 -16.61 9.62
C ASP A 55 -15.46 -16.72 8.60
N TYR A 56 -15.27 -17.56 7.59
CA TYR A 56 -16.25 -17.75 6.51
C TYR A 56 -17.53 -18.42 6.99
N ASP A 57 -17.50 -19.25 8.04
CA ASP A 57 -18.70 -19.88 8.58
C ASP A 57 -19.60 -18.83 9.27
N MET A 58 -18.99 -17.92 10.03
CA MET A 58 -19.69 -16.79 10.64
C MET A 58 -20.20 -15.79 9.59
N LEU A 59 -19.42 -15.52 8.54
CA LEU A 59 -19.85 -14.69 7.43
C LEU A 59 -21.10 -15.26 6.74
N VAL A 60 -21.08 -16.55 6.42
CA VAL A 60 -22.21 -17.23 5.77
C VAL A 60 -23.43 -17.27 6.71
N ALA A 61 -23.24 -17.49 8.02
CA ALA A 61 -24.32 -17.45 8.99
C ALA A 61 -24.99 -16.08 9.03
N GLY A 62 -24.23 -15.00 9.08
CA GLY A 62 -24.75 -13.62 9.05
C GLY A 62 -25.49 -13.30 7.75
N LEU A 63 -24.92 -13.70 6.59
CA LEU A 63 -25.57 -13.53 5.28
C LEU A 63 -26.92 -14.26 5.21
N ARG A 64 -27.00 -15.50 5.74
CA ARG A 64 -28.22 -16.30 5.75
C ARG A 64 -29.27 -15.65 6.63
N ALA A 65 -28.93 -15.35 7.88
CA ALA A 65 -29.85 -14.72 8.82
C ALA A 65 -30.47 -13.45 8.26
N GLN A 66 -29.63 -12.57 7.68
CA GLN A 66 -30.10 -11.32 7.09
C GLN A 66 -30.97 -11.53 5.85
N LYS A 67 -30.62 -12.49 4.97
CA LYS A 67 -31.38 -12.77 3.74
C LYS A 67 -32.73 -13.41 4.04
N GLU A 68 -32.81 -14.29 5.04
CA GLU A 68 -34.03 -15.04 5.40
C GLU A 68 -34.91 -14.27 6.38
N GLY A 69 -34.44 -13.11 6.89
CA GLY A 69 -35.18 -12.30 7.87
C GLY A 69 -35.27 -12.95 9.24
N GLU A 70 -34.28 -13.77 9.57
CA GLU A 70 -34.15 -14.40 10.87
C GLU A 70 -33.60 -13.43 11.92
N GLU A 71 -33.74 -13.77 13.20
CA GLU A 71 -33.10 -13.03 14.28
C GLU A 71 -31.57 -13.15 14.16
N THR A 72 -30.87 -12.00 14.05
CA THR A 72 -29.41 -11.95 13.97
C THR A 72 -28.79 -12.06 15.36
N ALA A 73 -27.63 -12.71 15.46
CA ALA A 73 -26.90 -12.88 16.72
C ALA A 73 -26.42 -11.55 17.36
N ILE A 74 -26.21 -10.53 16.53
CA ILE A 74 -25.85 -9.17 16.93
C ILE A 74 -26.66 -8.17 16.12
N THR A 75 -26.77 -6.94 16.60
CA THR A 75 -27.44 -5.85 15.86
C THR A 75 -26.52 -5.32 14.75
N VAL A 76 -27.11 -4.58 13.80
CA VAL A 76 -26.35 -3.91 12.74
C VAL A 76 -25.38 -2.87 13.32
N GLU A 77 -25.81 -2.19 14.38
CA GLU A 77 -24.99 -1.19 15.09
C GLU A 77 -23.78 -1.86 15.77
N GLU A 78 -23.96 -3.01 16.42
CA GLU A 78 -22.86 -3.77 17.00
C GLU A 78 -21.89 -4.29 15.92
N ALA A 79 -22.40 -4.77 14.80
CA ALA A 79 -21.59 -5.19 13.67
C ALA A 79 -20.74 -4.04 13.09
N GLN A 80 -21.38 -2.87 12.88
CA GLN A 80 -20.69 -1.67 12.41
C GLN A 80 -19.60 -1.23 13.39
N ALA A 81 -19.89 -1.21 14.69
CA ALA A 81 -18.92 -0.84 15.71
C ALA A 81 -17.70 -1.79 15.72
N ALA A 82 -17.94 -3.11 15.60
CA ALA A 82 -16.86 -4.09 15.54
C ALA A 82 -15.98 -3.93 14.29
N ILE A 83 -16.60 -3.69 13.12
CA ILE A 83 -15.87 -3.45 11.86
C ILE A 83 -15.02 -2.17 11.95
N MET A 84 -15.60 -1.09 12.49
CA MET A 84 -14.87 0.17 12.66
C MET A 84 -13.69 0.03 13.64
N ALA A 85 -13.89 -0.71 14.74
CA ALA A 85 -12.82 -0.96 15.71
C ALA A 85 -11.67 -1.76 15.09
N GLN A 86 -11.97 -2.79 14.31
CA GLN A 86 -10.96 -3.58 13.60
C GLN A 86 -10.20 -2.74 12.56
N GLN A 87 -10.91 -1.90 11.80
CA GLN A 87 -10.28 -1.01 10.82
C GLN A 87 -9.36 0.02 11.49
N GLN A 88 -9.78 0.55 12.63
CA GLN A 88 -8.98 1.46 13.44
C GLN A 88 -7.69 0.78 13.94
N GLU A 89 -7.82 -0.42 14.52
CA GLU A 89 -6.68 -1.19 15.02
C GLU A 89 -5.69 -1.53 13.88
N ALA A 90 -6.20 -1.94 12.72
CA ALA A 90 -5.39 -2.23 11.55
C ALA A 90 -4.67 -0.98 11.03
N ALA A 91 -5.36 0.17 11.02
CA ALA A 91 -4.75 1.44 10.61
C ALA A 91 -3.66 1.92 11.59
N GLU A 92 -3.90 1.77 12.90
CA GLU A 92 -2.91 2.10 13.93
C GLU A 92 -1.67 1.19 13.85
N ALA A 93 -1.88 -0.12 13.62
CA ALA A 93 -0.77 -1.06 13.43
C ALA A 93 0.05 -0.74 12.17
N ALA A 94 -0.61 -0.45 11.06
CA ALA A 94 0.05 -0.06 9.82
C ALA A 94 0.84 1.26 9.96
N ALA A 95 0.26 2.24 10.67
CA ALA A 95 0.94 3.51 10.97
C ALA A 95 2.19 3.31 11.84
N ALA A 96 2.12 2.45 12.85
CA ALA A 96 3.25 2.13 13.69
C ALA A 96 4.38 1.43 12.93
N GLU A 97 4.04 0.49 12.04
CA GLU A 97 5.00 -0.19 11.18
C GLU A 97 5.66 0.79 10.18
N ALA A 98 4.86 1.64 9.53
CA ALA A 98 5.35 2.66 8.61
C ALA A 98 6.27 3.66 9.31
N SER A 99 5.92 4.11 10.53
CA SER A 99 6.75 5.01 11.33
C SER A 99 8.10 4.38 11.68
N ALA A 100 8.11 3.13 12.15
CA ALA A 100 9.34 2.43 12.48
C ALA A 100 10.24 2.22 11.24
N ALA A 101 9.68 1.83 10.10
CA ALA A 101 10.39 1.70 8.84
C ALA A 101 10.93 3.06 8.36
N SER A 102 10.14 4.13 8.53
CA SER A 102 10.53 5.51 8.20
C SER A 102 11.72 5.97 9.03
N GLU A 103 11.69 5.80 10.36
CA GLU A 103 12.79 6.18 11.24
C GLU A 103 14.10 5.47 10.86
N GLN A 104 14.04 4.16 10.67
CA GLN A 104 15.21 3.39 10.25
C GLN A 104 15.75 3.87 8.90
N TYR A 105 14.88 4.04 7.91
CA TYR A 105 15.31 4.48 6.58
C TYR A 105 15.90 5.89 6.60
N LEU A 106 15.31 6.82 7.33
CA LEU A 106 15.82 8.19 7.46
C LEU A 106 17.20 8.22 8.12
N GLU A 107 17.44 7.41 9.15
CA GLU A 107 18.75 7.29 9.81
C GLU A 107 19.81 6.72 8.83
N GLU A 108 19.49 5.62 8.16
CA GLU A 108 20.37 4.98 7.19
C GLU A 108 20.68 5.90 5.98
N ASN A 109 19.67 6.60 5.46
CA ASN A 109 19.84 7.50 4.33
C ASN A 109 20.65 8.76 4.70
N ALA A 110 20.45 9.31 5.91
CA ALA A 110 21.22 10.45 6.41
C ALA A 110 22.72 10.15 6.58
N ALA A 111 23.08 8.89 6.80
CA ALA A 111 24.47 8.46 6.94
C ALA A 111 25.23 8.38 5.59
N ARG A 112 24.54 8.52 4.45
CA ARG A 112 25.16 8.50 3.11
C ARG A 112 25.87 9.81 2.84
N GLU A 113 27.10 9.78 2.32
CA GLU A 113 27.91 10.98 2.05
C GLU A 113 27.27 11.97 1.06
N GLN A 114 26.41 11.45 0.14
CA GLN A 114 25.76 12.26 -0.89
C GLN A 114 24.51 12.96 -0.40
N VAL A 115 24.02 12.59 0.79
CA VAL A 115 22.77 13.10 1.35
C VAL A 115 23.03 14.29 2.25
N THR A 116 22.27 15.34 2.03
CA THR A 116 22.21 16.51 2.92
C THR A 116 20.89 16.48 3.68
N VAL A 117 20.97 16.71 4.99
CA VAL A 117 19.81 16.84 5.87
C VAL A 117 19.62 18.30 6.23
N THR A 118 18.42 18.84 6.04
CA THR A 118 18.10 20.22 6.44
C THR A 118 17.65 20.31 7.91
N ASP A 119 17.51 21.52 8.42
CA ASP A 119 17.05 21.75 9.81
C ASP A 119 15.62 21.24 10.06
N SER A 120 14.79 21.12 9.02
CA SER A 120 13.43 20.57 9.12
C SER A 120 13.39 19.03 9.13
N GLY A 121 14.51 18.38 8.80
CA GLY A 121 14.61 16.94 8.63
C GLY A 121 14.39 16.46 7.19
N LEU A 122 14.15 17.36 6.23
CA LEU A 122 14.15 17.02 4.81
C LEU A 122 15.53 16.50 4.42
N GLN A 123 15.59 15.37 3.70
CA GLN A 123 16.85 14.85 3.17
C GLN A 123 16.84 14.96 1.65
N TYR A 124 17.97 15.37 1.09
CA TYR A 124 18.09 15.44 -0.37
C TYR A 124 19.47 15.00 -0.87
N GLU A 125 19.48 14.51 -2.08
CA GLU A 125 20.67 14.13 -2.85
C GLU A 125 20.60 14.81 -4.22
N VAL A 126 21.67 15.45 -4.63
CA VAL A 126 21.80 16.06 -5.97
C VAL A 126 22.20 14.96 -6.95
N LEU A 127 21.29 14.59 -7.85
CA LEU A 127 21.56 13.61 -8.90
C LEU A 127 22.19 14.25 -10.13
N GLU A 128 21.67 15.42 -10.52
CA GLU A 128 22.18 16.23 -11.61
C GLU A 128 22.12 17.71 -11.20
N GLU A 129 23.22 18.44 -11.43
CA GLU A 129 23.30 19.87 -11.14
C GLU A 129 22.84 20.69 -12.33
N GLY A 130 21.93 21.62 -12.09
CA GLY A 130 21.50 22.63 -13.06
C GLY A 130 22.20 23.94 -12.82
N ASP A 131 22.22 24.83 -13.82
CA ASP A 131 22.86 26.13 -13.79
C ASP A 131 21.87 27.32 -13.88
N GLY A 132 20.56 27.03 -13.94
CA GLY A 132 19.51 28.03 -13.99
C GLY A 132 19.22 28.71 -12.64
N PRO A 133 18.25 29.64 -12.59
CA PRO A 133 17.83 30.28 -11.36
C PRO A 133 17.15 29.32 -10.41
N LYS A 134 17.11 29.70 -9.12
CA LYS A 134 16.32 28.98 -8.10
C LYS A 134 14.95 29.61 -7.96
N PRO A 135 13.89 28.80 -7.77
CA PRO A 135 12.57 29.33 -7.52
C PRO A 135 12.43 29.88 -6.09
N SER A 136 11.50 30.79 -5.94
CA SER A 136 11.01 31.25 -4.64
C SER A 136 9.70 30.56 -4.26
N VAL A 137 9.29 30.71 -3.00
CA VAL A 137 8.01 30.12 -2.52
C VAL A 137 6.79 30.63 -3.28
N ASP A 138 6.88 31.82 -3.88
CA ASP A 138 5.77 32.47 -4.61
C ASP A 138 5.62 31.98 -6.06
N ASP A 139 6.62 31.25 -6.55
CA ASP A 139 6.67 30.82 -7.94
C ASP A 139 5.84 29.55 -8.19
N THR A 140 5.40 29.44 -9.45
CA THR A 140 4.91 28.19 -10.04
C THR A 140 6.06 27.53 -10.79
N VAL A 141 6.27 26.25 -10.58
CA VAL A 141 7.34 25.48 -11.23
C VAL A 141 6.76 24.41 -12.14
N SER A 142 7.50 24.14 -13.23
CA SER A 142 7.25 22.99 -14.11
C SER A 142 8.30 21.94 -13.83
N VAL A 143 7.88 20.71 -13.54
CA VAL A 143 8.74 19.62 -13.11
C VAL A 143 8.38 18.30 -13.78
N HIS A 144 9.38 17.44 -13.95
CA HIS A 144 9.16 16.02 -14.02
C HIS A 144 9.43 15.39 -12.63
N TYR A 145 8.61 14.42 -12.24
CA TYR A 145 8.82 13.73 -10.97
C TYR A 145 8.26 12.30 -10.98
N VAL A 146 8.81 11.51 -10.08
CA VAL A 146 8.30 10.20 -9.68
C VAL A 146 8.27 10.17 -8.17
N GLY A 147 7.12 9.84 -7.58
CA GLY A 147 6.91 9.68 -6.15
C GLY A 147 6.70 8.21 -5.80
N THR A 148 7.48 7.69 -4.85
CA THR A 148 7.41 6.31 -4.37
C THR A 148 7.35 6.25 -2.86
N LEU A 149 6.74 5.19 -2.32
CA LEU A 149 6.90 4.77 -0.94
C LEU A 149 8.29 4.15 -0.71
N LEU A 150 8.62 3.83 0.54
CA LEU A 150 9.90 3.20 0.89
C LEU A 150 10.06 1.79 0.31
N ASP A 151 8.98 1.08 0.07
CA ASP A 151 8.96 -0.25 -0.58
C ASP A 151 9.12 -0.19 -2.09
N GLY A 152 9.19 1.03 -2.67
CA GLY A 152 9.30 1.28 -4.10
C GLY A 152 7.96 1.36 -4.85
N THR A 153 6.83 1.25 -4.15
CA THR A 153 5.51 1.42 -4.77
C THR A 153 5.36 2.84 -5.29
N GLU A 154 5.18 3.01 -6.60
CA GLU A 154 4.91 4.30 -7.22
C GLU A 154 3.46 4.73 -6.94
N PHE A 155 3.30 5.91 -6.33
CA PHE A 155 1.97 6.45 -6.04
C PHE A 155 1.59 7.62 -6.96
N ASP A 156 2.59 8.30 -7.54
CA ASP A 156 2.35 9.38 -8.50
C ASP A 156 3.59 9.64 -9.38
N SER A 157 3.36 9.95 -10.67
CA SER A 157 4.44 10.15 -11.64
C SER A 157 3.98 11.01 -12.82
N SER A 158 4.65 12.13 -13.06
CA SER A 158 4.48 12.91 -14.28
C SER A 158 5.06 12.20 -15.50
N ILE A 159 6.07 11.36 -15.30
CA ILE A 159 6.67 10.54 -16.36
C ILE A 159 5.65 9.53 -16.88
N ALA A 160 4.93 8.85 -15.98
CA ALA A 160 3.88 7.91 -16.37
C ALA A 160 2.72 8.59 -17.13
N ARG A 161 2.42 9.86 -16.82
CA ARG A 161 1.42 10.68 -17.54
C ARG A 161 1.92 11.17 -18.90
N GLY A 162 3.23 11.19 -19.14
CA GLY A 162 3.85 11.62 -20.39
C GLY A 162 4.00 13.12 -20.56
N GLU A 163 3.74 13.94 -19.54
CA GLU A 163 3.82 15.40 -19.57
C GLU A 163 4.31 15.96 -18.23
N PRO A 164 5.06 17.10 -18.25
CA PRO A 164 5.44 17.79 -17.02
C PRO A 164 4.22 18.26 -16.23
N ALA A 165 4.40 18.34 -14.92
CA ALA A 165 3.37 18.89 -14.03
C ALA A 165 3.76 20.30 -13.57
N GLU A 166 2.76 21.15 -13.38
CA GLU A 166 2.94 22.52 -12.91
C GLU A 166 2.34 22.67 -11.50
N PHE A 167 3.14 23.20 -10.57
CA PHE A 167 2.74 23.39 -9.19
C PHE A 167 3.12 24.77 -8.67
N PRO A 168 2.17 25.50 -8.03
CA PRO A 168 2.53 26.64 -7.19
C PRO A 168 3.20 26.11 -5.93
N LEU A 169 4.41 26.54 -5.59
CA LEU A 169 5.19 26.03 -4.45
C LEU A 169 4.49 26.25 -3.09
N LYS A 170 3.59 27.21 -2.98
CA LYS A 170 2.74 27.40 -1.80
C LYS A 170 1.65 26.32 -1.63
N GLY A 171 1.34 25.58 -2.67
CA GLY A 171 0.20 24.64 -2.72
C GLY A 171 0.59 23.17 -2.60
N VAL A 172 1.86 22.86 -2.45
CA VAL A 172 2.38 21.50 -2.32
C VAL A 172 2.73 21.15 -0.86
N ILE A 173 3.12 19.93 -0.59
CA ILE A 173 3.56 19.49 0.75
C ILE A 173 4.80 20.29 1.20
N PRO A 174 4.98 20.50 2.53
CA PRO A 174 6.09 21.30 3.06
C PRO A 174 7.47 20.88 2.56
N GLY A 175 7.73 19.57 2.46
CA GLY A 175 9.00 19.04 1.94
C GLY A 175 9.27 19.44 0.48
N TRP A 176 8.25 19.57 -0.36
CA TRP A 176 8.39 20.10 -1.72
C TRP A 176 8.60 21.61 -1.72
N THR A 177 7.80 22.35 -0.92
CA THR A 177 7.95 23.80 -0.78
C THR A 177 9.39 24.16 -0.38
N GLU A 178 9.99 23.43 0.56
CA GLU A 178 11.38 23.64 0.96
C GLU A 178 12.37 23.12 -0.11
N GLY A 179 12.22 21.85 -0.49
CA GLY A 179 13.20 21.15 -1.32
C GLY A 179 13.39 21.76 -2.71
N VAL A 180 12.28 22.10 -3.39
CA VAL A 180 12.35 22.64 -4.76
C VAL A 180 13.01 24.02 -4.79
N GLN A 181 12.92 24.83 -3.73
CA GLN A 181 13.64 26.10 -3.62
C GLN A 181 15.17 25.92 -3.50
N LEU A 182 15.66 24.73 -3.18
CA LEU A 182 17.08 24.40 -3.14
C LEU A 182 17.64 24.09 -4.54
N MET A 183 16.77 23.73 -5.49
CA MET A 183 17.13 23.31 -6.85
C MET A 183 17.39 24.50 -7.76
N ASN A 184 18.38 24.38 -8.62
CA ASN A 184 18.50 25.24 -9.80
C ASN A 184 17.64 24.68 -10.95
N VAL A 185 17.11 25.51 -11.81
CA VAL A 185 16.49 25.04 -13.07
C VAL A 185 17.51 24.22 -13.86
N GLY A 186 17.07 23.06 -14.36
CA GLY A 186 17.88 22.05 -15.02
C GLY A 186 18.47 20.99 -14.08
N SER A 187 18.25 21.09 -12.74
CA SER A 187 18.71 20.07 -11.80
C SER A 187 17.75 18.92 -11.68
N LYS A 188 18.28 17.76 -11.27
CA LYS A 188 17.52 16.59 -10.78
C LYS A 188 17.97 16.24 -9.38
N TYR A 189 17.02 16.24 -8.45
CA TYR A 189 17.25 15.90 -7.05
C TYR A 189 16.41 14.70 -6.64
N ARG A 190 16.92 13.97 -5.66
CA ARG A 190 16.17 12.96 -4.92
C ARG A 190 15.87 13.50 -3.54
N PHE A 191 14.61 13.60 -3.19
CA PHE A 191 14.13 13.99 -1.87
C PHE A 191 13.66 12.77 -1.12
N VAL A 192 14.00 12.68 0.16
CA VAL A 192 13.38 11.77 1.13
C VAL A 192 12.70 12.66 2.17
N ILE A 193 11.39 12.61 2.18
CA ILE A 193 10.52 13.55 2.89
C ILE A 193 9.86 12.81 4.05
N PRO A 194 10.24 13.12 5.32
CA PRO A 194 9.55 12.57 6.49
C PRO A 194 8.05 12.89 6.44
N SER A 195 7.24 12.04 7.06
CA SER A 195 5.77 12.18 7.05
C SER A 195 5.29 13.56 7.52
N ASP A 196 5.93 14.16 8.53
CA ASP A 196 5.59 15.50 9.06
C ASP A 196 5.76 16.62 8.01
N LEU A 197 6.60 16.42 7.02
CA LEU A 197 6.78 17.33 5.88
C LEU A 197 5.97 16.91 4.64
N ALA A 198 5.14 15.87 4.77
CA ALA A 198 4.31 15.29 3.73
C ALA A 198 2.82 15.27 4.15
N TYR A 199 2.25 14.10 4.39
CA TYR A 199 0.82 13.94 4.70
C TYR A 199 0.54 13.53 6.15
N GLY A 200 1.58 13.38 6.99
CA GLY A 200 1.49 13.08 8.42
C GLY A 200 0.73 11.80 8.73
N GLU A 201 0.05 11.82 9.89
CA GLU A 201 -0.75 10.69 10.40
C GLU A 201 -2.07 10.46 9.61
N ARG A 202 -2.40 11.30 8.64
CA ARG A 202 -3.61 11.12 7.83
C ARG A 202 -3.36 10.33 6.56
N GLY A 203 -2.12 10.33 6.06
CA GLY A 203 -1.84 9.83 4.73
C GLY A 203 -2.56 10.61 3.62
N ALA A 204 -2.60 10.05 2.41
CA ALA A 204 -3.30 10.65 1.28
C ALA A 204 -3.92 9.59 0.37
N GLY A 205 -5.23 9.74 0.11
CA GLY A 205 -5.98 8.81 -0.75
C GLY A 205 -5.96 7.39 -0.23
N GLN A 206 -5.78 6.42 -1.14
CA GLN A 206 -5.63 5.00 -0.83
C GLN A 206 -4.19 4.50 -0.99
N ALA A 207 -3.31 5.35 -1.49
CA ALA A 207 -1.95 4.97 -1.88
C ALA A 207 -0.91 5.33 -0.81
N ILE A 208 -1.13 6.37 -0.02
CA ILE A 208 -0.20 6.84 1.00
C ILE A 208 -0.83 6.66 2.37
N GLY A 209 -0.29 5.72 3.15
CA GLY A 209 -0.74 5.43 4.50
C GLY A 209 -0.33 6.50 5.52
N PRO A 210 -0.82 6.38 6.78
CA PRO A 210 -0.38 7.21 7.88
C PRO A 210 1.11 7.01 8.18
N GLY A 211 1.84 8.08 8.51
CA GLY A 211 3.23 8.00 8.94
C GLY A 211 4.26 7.70 7.84
N GLU A 212 3.85 7.61 6.57
CA GLU A 212 4.71 7.25 5.45
C GLU A 212 5.75 8.32 5.13
N THR A 213 7.01 7.92 5.06
CA THR A 213 8.08 8.72 4.44
C THR A 213 8.01 8.54 2.92
N LEU A 214 8.11 9.65 2.21
CA LEU A 214 8.01 9.67 0.74
C LEU A 214 9.37 9.87 0.09
N VAL A 215 9.60 9.20 -1.02
CA VAL A 215 10.77 9.39 -1.86
C VAL A 215 10.33 10.00 -3.19
N PHE A 216 10.94 11.11 -3.58
CA PHE A 216 10.69 11.74 -4.87
C PHE A 216 12.00 11.92 -5.63
N GLU A 217 12.00 11.55 -6.89
CA GLU A 217 12.96 12.09 -7.85
C GLU A 217 12.28 13.23 -8.59
N VAL A 218 12.87 14.40 -8.56
CA VAL A 218 12.32 15.65 -9.15
C VAL A 218 13.35 16.28 -10.08
N GLU A 219 12.94 16.57 -11.30
CA GLU A 219 13.68 17.36 -12.27
C GLU A 219 12.98 18.71 -12.44
N LEU A 220 13.67 19.81 -12.12
CA LEU A 220 13.14 21.17 -12.25
C LEU A 220 13.40 21.69 -13.65
N LEU A 221 12.33 21.82 -14.44
CA LEU A 221 12.43 22.21 -15.86
C LEU A 221 12.37 23.72 -16.04
N GLU A 222 11.46 24.41 -15.35
CA GLU A 222 11.18 25.82 -15.57
C GLU A 222 10.52 26.48 -14.36
N ILE A 223 10.77 27.78 -14.19
CA ILE A 223 10.02 28.66 -13.28
C ILE A 223 9.04 29.47 -14.13
N LYS A 224 7.76 29.35 -13.83
CA LYS A 224 6.67 30.00 -14.59
C LYS A 224 6.31 31.40 -14.07
N GLY A 225 6.81 31.82 -12.90
CA GLY A 225 6.51 33.08 -12.26
C GLY A 225 5.28 33.05 -11.37
#